data_e7a1c5fc22f2942e0101b8a92317007b
#
_entry.id   e7a1c5fc22f2942e0101b8a92317007b
#
_cell.length_a   1.000
_cell.length_b   1.000
_cell.length_c   1.000
_cell.angle_alpha   90.00
_cell.angle_beta   90.00
_cell.angle_gamma   90.00
#
_symmetry.space_group_name_H-M   'P 1'
#
loop_
_entity.id
_entity.type
_entity.pdbx_description
1 polymer ?
#
loop_
_entity_poly.entity_id
_entity_poly.type
_entity_poly.pdbx_seq_one_letter_code
_entity_poly.pdbx_strand_id
1 'polypeptide(L)'
;MVLVFESFGFKHGIPGDADFVFDARFLPNPFWEKDLKGLTGLDQPVKDFLATQAIVTKFIWQINSFMMTWLPHLERNSRSYMTVAIGCTGGKHRSVYIAELLTHSFRKHHKEVQSHHRDLNISGT
;
A
#
# COMPACT_ATOMS: atom_id res chain seq x y z
N MET A 1 -19.26 1.62 -5.06
CA MET A 1 -18.29 0.86 -4.23
C MET A 1 -17.07 1.73 -3.93
N VAL A 2 -16.67 1.79 -2.70
CA VAL A 2 -15.44 2.52 -2.29
C VAL A 2 -14.27 1.55 -2.38
N LEU A 3 -13.21 1.94 -3.07
CA LEU A 3 -11.96 1.18 -3.16
C LEU A 3 -11.00 1.75 -2.12
N VAL A 4 -10.53 0.90 -1.21
CA VAL A 4 -9.63 1.31 -0.13
C VAL A 4 -8.29 0.59 -0.29
N PHE A 5 -7.20 1.35 -0.33
CA PHE A 5 -5.85 0.79 -0.25
C PHE A 5 -5.35 1.02 1.18
N GLU A 6 -5.16 -0.08 1.90
CA GLU A 6 -4.79 -0.02 3.32
C GLU A 6 -3.36 -0.49 3.51
N SER A 7 -2.54 0.34 4.16
CA SER A 7 -1.20 -0.08 4.55
C SER A 7 -1.22 -0.66 5.95
N PHE A 8 -0.39 -1.65 6.21
CA PHE A 8 -0.27 -2.26 7.54
C PHE A 8 1.12 -2.86 7.74
N GLY A 9 1.43 -3.16 9.00
CA GLY A 9 2.64 -3.89 9.36
C GLY A 9 2.28 -5.31 9.78
N PHE A 10 2.94 -6.31 9.19
CA PHE A 10 2.69 -7.71 9.54
C PHE A 10 2.91 -7.98 11.02
N LYS A 11 3.82 -7.23 11.68
CA LYS A 11 4.05 -7.39 13.14
C LYS A 11 2.81 -7.04 13.97
N HIS A 12 1.86 -6.31 13.41
CA HIS A 12 0.61 -5.95 14.11
C HIS A 12 -0.58 -6.78 13.62
N GLY A 13 -0.33 -7.83 12.86
CA GLY A 13 -1.37 -8.72 12.36
C GLY A 13 -1.96 -8.29 11.02
N ILE A 14 -2.47 -9.26 10.27
CA ILE A 14 -3.09 -9.03 8.97
C ILE A 14 -4.50 -8.47 9.18
N PRO A 15 -4.91 -7.41 8.44
CA PRO A 15 -6.28 -6.88 8.56
C PRO A 15 -7.32 -7.94 8.20
N GLY A 16 -8.25 -8.20 9.11
CA GLY A 16 -9.29 -9.23 8.91
C GLY A 16 -10.34 -8.84 7.88
N ASP A 17 -10.46 -7.56 7.56
CA ASP A 17 -11.44 -7.05 6.61
C ASP A 17 -10.89 -6.90 5.17
N ALA A 18 -9.63 -7.28 4.95
CA ALA A 18 -9.02 -7.15 3.62
C ALA A 18 -9.54 -8.20 2.65
N ASP A 19 -9.87 -7.77 1.45
CA ASP A 19 -10.27 -8.66 0.36
C ASP A 19 -9.05 -9.23 -0.35
N PHE A 20 -7.98 -8.44 -0.47
CA PHE A 20 -6.70 -8.87 -1.02
C PHE A 20 -5.59 -8.38 -0.11
N VAL A 21 -4.56 -9.22 0.06
CA VAL A 21 -3.38 -8.88 0.87
C VAL A 21 -2.14 -9.10 0.00
N PHE A 22 -1.33 -8.05 -0.13
CA PHE A 22 -0.06 -8.12 -0.86
C PHE A 22 1.09 -7.90 0.13
N ASP A 23 2.04 -8.81 0.08
CA ASP A 23 3.20 -8.80 0.97
C ASP A 23 4.36 -8.05 0.33
N ALA A 24 4.71 -6.89 0.88
CA ALA A 24 5.78 -6.05 0.38
C ALA A 24 7.09 -6.20 1.18
N ARG A 25 7.18 -7.18 2.08
CA ARG A 25 8.36 -7.34 2.95
C ARG A 25 9.65 -7.67 2.22
N PHE A 26 9.56 -8.24 1.02
CA PHE A 26 10.73 -8.63 0.23
C PHE A 26 11.38 -7.46 -0.52
N LEU A 27 10.73 -6.29 -0.54
CA LEU A 27 11.25 -5.11 -1.22
C LEU A 27 12.36 -4.43 -0.39
N PRO A 28 13.22 -3.62 -1.03
CA PRO A 28 14.24 -2.86 -0.29
C PRO A 28 13.64 -2.08 0.88
N ASN A 29 14.28 -2.16 2.03
CA ASN A 29 13.73 -1.63 3.27
C ASN A 29 14.41 -0.33 3.69
N PRO A 30 13.70 0.82 3.66
CA PRO A 30 14.26 2.11 4.10
C PRO A 30 14.74 2.12 5.55
N PHE A 31 14.23 1.20 6.39
CA PHE A 31 14.64 1.09 7.78
C PHE A 31 16.15 0.90 7.93
N TRP A 32 16.81 0.27 6.96
CA TRP A 32 18.23 0.02 6.99
C TRP A 32 19.05 1.23 6.51
N GLU A 33 18.38 2.29 6.04
CA GLU A 33 19.02 3.54 5.66
C GLU A 33 18.96 4.52 6.82
N LYS A 34 20.14 4.92 7.32
CA LYS A 34 20.27 5.73 8.53
C LYS A 34 19.37 6.97 8.52
N ASP A 35 19.34 7.68 7.40
CA ASP A 35 18.60 8.94 7.29
C ASP A 35 17.10 8.75 7.03
N LEU A 36 16.67 7.52 6.77
CA LEU A 36 15.27 7.22 6.43
C LEU A 36 14.55 6.48 7.54
N LYS A 37 15.28 5.87 8.45
CA LYS A 37 14.74 4.99 9.48
C LYS A 37 13.60 5.62 10.29
N GLY A 38 13.76 6.88 10.68
CA GLY A 38 12.78 7.60 11.49
C GLY A 38 11.66 8.28 10.70
N LEU A 39 11.71 8.19 9.37
CA LEU A 39 10.72 8.80 8.50
C LEU A 39 9.67 7.75 8.08
N THR A 40 8.67 8.19 7.33
CA THR A 40 7.60 7.30 6.84
C THR A 40 7.50 7.35 5.33
N GLY A 41 6.65 6.49 4.77
CA GLY A 41 6.35 6.49 3.34
C GLY A 41 5.64 7.74 2.83
N LEU A 42 5.21 8.63 3.73
CA LEU A 42 4.66 9.93 3.35
C LEU A 42 5.74 10.99 3.20
N ASP A 43 6.94 10.74 3.70
CA ASP A 43 8.04 11.70 3.66
C ASP A 43 8.82 11.59 2.35
N GLN A 44 9.17 12.74 1.77
CA GLN A 44 9.80 12.78 0.45
C GLN A 44 11.09 11.96 0.34
N PRO A 45 12.02 11.98 1.32
CA PRO A 45 13.23 11.17 1.22
C PRO A 45 12.96 9.67 1.08
N VAL A 46 11.95 9.16 1.78
CA VAL A 46 11.55 7.74 1.68
C VAL A 46 10.94 7.47 0.30
N LYS A 47 10.08 8.37 -0.18
CA LYS A 47 9.50 8.25 -1.51
C LYS A 47 10.59 8.22 -2.58
N ASP A 48 11.58 9.09 -2.48
CA ASP A 48 12.68 9.16 -3.44
C ASP A 48 13.50 7.86 -3.43
N PHE A 49 13.80 7.34 -2.26
CA PHE A 49 14.53 6.09 -2.13
C PHE A 49 13.77 4.95 -2.84
N LEU A 50 12.50 4.79 -2.50
CA LEU A 50 11.70 3.70 -3.05
C LEU A 50 11.46 3.87 -4.55
N ALA A 51 11.31 5.10 -5.03
CA ALA A 51 11.11 5.38 -6.45
C ALA A 51 12.31 5.00 -7.31
N THR A 52 13.53 4.96 -6.74
CA THR A 52 14.73 4.55 -7.47
C THR A 52 14.88 3.03 -7.57
N GLN A 53 14.06 2.27 -6.85
CA GLN A 53 14.16 0.82 -6.80
C GLN A 53 13.26 0.20 -7.88
N ALA A 54 13.85 -0.34 -8.92
CA ALA A 54 13.10 -0.91 -10.05
C ALA A 54 12.11 -2.01 -9.60
N ILE A 55 12.50 -2.82 -8.61
CA ILE A 55 11.62 -3.89 -8.11
C ILE A 55 10.36 -3.34 -7.43
N VAL A 56 10.46 -2.17 -6.79
CA VAL A 56 9.30 -1.53 -6.16
C VAL A 56 8.33 -1.05 -7.23
N THR A 57 8.83 -0.40 -8.26
CA THR A 57 8.02 0.06 -9.40
C THR A 57 7.32 -1.12 -10.08
N LYS A 58 8.05 -2.22 -10.28
CA LYS A 58 7.50 -3.45 -10.86
C LYS A 58 6.39 -4.03 -10.01
N PHE A 59 6.58 -4.08 -8.69
CA PHE A 59 5.59 -4.60 -7.76
C PHE A 59 4.30 -3.77 -7.81
N ILE A 60 4.42 -2.46 -7.77
CA ILE A 60 3.27 -1.55 -7.87
C ILE A 60 2.54 -1.74 -9.18
N TRP A 61 3.28 -1.85 -10.29
CA TRP A 61 2.70 -2.06 -11.60
C TRP A 61 1.90 -3.37 -11.68
N GLN A 62 2.41 -4.44 -11.07
CA GLN A 62 1.73 -5.73 -11.06
C GLN A 62 0.41 -5.66 -10.27
N ILE A 63 0.41 -5.01 -9.11
CA ILE A 63 -0.82 -4.83 -8.32
C ILE A 63 -1.81 -3.98 -9.10
N ASN A 64 -1.35 -2.90 -9.70
CA ASN A 64 -2.19 -2.01 -10.50
C ASN A 64 -2.87 -2.78 -11.63
N SER A 65 -2.10 -3.58 -12.37
CA SER A 65 -2.62 -4.39 -13.49
C SER A 65 -3.61 -5.45 -13.00
N PHE A 66 -3.29 -6.10 -11.89
CA PHE A 66 -4.18 -7.09 -11.29
C PHE A 66 -5.52 -6.46 -10.94
N MET A 67 -5.50 -5.32 -10.26
CA MET A 67 -6.74 -4.65 -9.84
C MET A 67 -7.52 -4.09 -11.02
N MET A 68 -6.83 -3.54 -12.03
CA MET A 68 -7.50 -3.04 -13.25
C MET A 68 -8.23 -4.15 -13.97
N THR A 69 -7.63 -5.35 -14.01
CA THR A 69 -8.25 -6.51 -14.65
C THR A 69 -9.51 -6.97 -13.91
N TRP A 70 -9.43 -7.06 -12.59
CA TRP A 70 -10.50 -7.71 -11.81
C TRP A 70 -11.54 -6.76 -11.23
N LEU A 71 -11.24 -5.47 -11.09
CA LEU A 71 -12.15 -4.51 -10.47
C LEU A 71 -13.56 -4.50 -11.11
N PRO A 72 -13.71 -4.51 -12.45
CA PRO A 72 -15.05 -4.54 -13.04
C PRO A 72 -15.86 -5.77 -12.64
N HIS A 73 -15.19 -6.91 -12.43
CA HIS A 73 -15.86 -8.15 -11.99
C HIS A 73 -16.27 -8.08 -10.52
N LEU A 74 -15.44 -7.43 -9.70
CA LEU A 74 -15.71 -7.31 -8.27
C LEU A 74 -16.86 -6.35 -7.99
N GLU A 75 -16.98 -5.28 -8.77
CA GLU A 75 -18.05 -4.29 -8.63
C GLU A 75 -19.45 -4.89 -8.86
N ARG A 76 -19.55 -5.98 -9.63
CA ARG A 76 -20.82 -6.62 -9.93
C ARG A 76 -21.47 -7.30 -8.72
N ASN A 77 -20.73 -7.47 -7.62
CA ASN A 77 -21.21 -8.20 -6.45
C ASN A 77 -21.89 -7.31 -5.41
N SER A 78 -22.29 -6.10 -5.77
CA SER A 78 -23.02 -5.18 -4.90
C SER A 78 -22.28 -4.89 -3.56
N ARG A 79 -20.97 -4.85 -3.60
CA ARG A 79 -20.16 -4.54 -2.42
C ARG A 79 -20.12 -3.05 -2.17
N SER A 80 -20.16 -2.67 -0.88
CA SER A 80 -19.99 -1.26 -0.49
C SER A 80 -18.54 -0.84 -0.48
N TYR A 81 -17.64 -1.76 -0.08
CA TYR A 81 -16.20 -1.51 0.04
C TYR A 81 -15.41 -2.66 -0.55
N MET A 82 -14.26 -2.33 -1.13
CA MET A 82 -13.25 -3.30 -1.54
C MET A 82 -11.94 -2.83 -0.90
N THR A 83 -11.38 -3.65 -0.02
CA THR A 83 -10.13 -3.31 0.69
C THR A 83 -8.97 -4.14 0.16
N VAL A 84 -7.97 -3.44 -0.34
CA VAL A 84 -6.71 -4.02 -0.82
C VAL A 84 -5.63 -3.62 0.18
N ALA A 85 -5.12 -4.60 0.92
CA ALA A 85 -4.14 -4.34 1.96
C ALA A 85 -2.73 -4.63 1.46
N ILE A 86 -1.81 -3.72 1.76
CA ILE A 86 -0.39 -3.85 1.42
C ILE A 86 0.38 -3.83 2.74
N GLY A 87 1.15 -4.89 3.01
CA GLY A 87 1.87 -5.03 4.26
C GLY A 87 3.37 -5.01 4.08
N CYS A 88 4.06 -4.32 5.00
CA CYS A 88 5.50 -4.47 5.18
C CYS A 88 5.72 -4.86 6.64
N THR A 89 6.95 -4.87 7.14
CA THR A 89 7.21 -5.35 8.50
C THR A 89 6.53 -4.50 9.56
N GLY A 90 6.79 -3.19 9.55
CA GLY A 90 6.27 -2.28 10.58
C GLY A 90 5.09 -1.42 10.14
N GLY A 91 4.77 -1.38 8.86
CA GLY A 91 3.67 -0.56 8.34
C GLY A 91 3.97 0.93 8.27
N LYS A 92 5.27 1.32 8.20
CA LYS A 92 5.69 2.72 8.21
C LYS A 92 6.23 3.24 6.89
N HIS A 93 6.90 2.39 6.11
CA HIS A 93 7.64 2.83 4.92
C HIS A 93 7.07 2.29 3.62
N ARG A 94 7.42 1.04 3.26
CA ARG A 94 7.08 0.45 1.97
C ARG A 94 5.58 0.37 1.72
N SER A 95 4.83 -0.13 2.70
CA SER A 95 3.38 -0.29 2.58
C SER A 95 2.68 1.06 2.42
N VAL A 96 3.11 2.06 3.16
CA VAL A 96 2.52 3.41 3.11
C VAL A 96 2.74 4.04 1.73
N TYR A 97 3.97 3.98 1.24
CA TYR A 97 4.32 4.51 -0.07
C TYR A 97 3.51 3.85 -1.18
N ILE A 98 3.43 2.52 -1.16
CA ILE A 98 2.72 1.76 -2.19
C ILE A 98 1.22 2.05 -2.16
N ALA A 99 0.62 2.05 -0.97
CA ALA A 99 -0.80 2.34 -0.83
C ALA A 99 -1.14 3.74 -1.35
N GLU A 100 -0.28 4.74 -1.09
CA GLU A 100 -0.50 6.10 -1.60
C GLU A 100 -0.40 6.16 -3.13
N LEU A 101 0.59 5.51 -3.73
CA LEU A 101 0.73 5.51 -5.17
C LEU A 101 -0.44 4.80 -5.87
N LEU A 102 -0.88 3.67 -5.32
CA LEU A 102 -2.04 2.95 -5.87
C LEU A 102 -3.31 3.79 -5.75
N THR A 103 -3.51 4.44 -4.63
CA THR A 103 -4.66 5.33 -4.42
C THR A 103 -4.68 6.44 -5.47
N HIS A 104 -3.54 7.10 -5.65
CA HIS A 104 -3.42 8.19 -6.62
C HIS A 104 -3.70 7.69 -8.05
N SER A 105 -3.12 6.55 -8.41
CA SER A 105 -3.30 5.96 -9.74
C SER A 105 -4.75 5.60 -10.01
N PHE A 106 -5.42 4.96 -9.05
CA PHE A 106 -6.79 4.50 -9.25
C PHE A 106 -7.83 5.62 -9.23
N ARG A 107 -7.53 6.76 -8.65
CA ARG A 107 -8.44 7.92 -8.69
C ARG A 107 -8.71 8.41 -10.11
N LYS A 108 -7.86 8.03 -11.06
CA LYS A 108 -8.06 8.36 -12.48
C LYS A 108 -9.09 7.46 -13.15
N HIS A 109 -9.41 6.33 -12.55
CA HIS A 109 -10.23 5.28 -13.16
C HIS A 109 -11.44 4.89 -12.32
N HIS A 110 -11.50 5.28 -11.07
CA HIS A 110 -12.56 4.90 -10.15
C HIS A 110 -13.00 6.12 -9.35
N LYS A 111 -14.31 6.22 -9.11
CA LYS A 111 -14.90 7.44 -8.53
C LYS A 111 -14.52 7.67 -7.07
N GLU A 112 -14.51 6.63 -6.25
CA GLU A 112 -14.21 6.75 -4.83
C GLU A 112 -13.06 5.84 -4.45
N VAL A 113 -11.89 6.43 -4.23
CA VAL A 113 -10.68 5.71 -3.83
C VAL A 113 -10.10 6.41 -2.59
N GLN A 114 -9.83 5.63 -1.56
CA GLN A 114 -9.29 6.13 -0.30
C GLN A 114 -8.04 5.36 0.07
N SER A 115 -7.13 6.01 0.78
CA SER A 115 -6.02 5.34 1.45
C SER A 115 -6.29 5.34 2.95
N HIS A 116 -5.81 4.28 3.61
CA HIS A 116 -5.88 4.15 5.06
C HIS A 116 -4.59 3.51 5.56
N HIS A 117 -3.92 4.18 6.49
CA HIS A 117 -2.65 3.70 7.04
C HIS A 117 -2.87 3.23 8.48
N ARG A 118 -3.20 1.94 8.61
CA ARG A 118 -3.63 1.37 9.88
C ARG A 118 -2.58 1.52 11.00
N ASP A 119 -1.31 1.31 10.66
CA ASP A 119 -0.26 1.23 11.67
C ASP A 119 0.73 2.40 11.65
N LEU A 120 0.48 3.41 10.84
CA LEU A 120 1.42 4.53 10.66
C LEU A 120 1.74 5.26 11.95
N ASN A 121 0.75 5.44 12.82
CA ASN A 121 0.89 6.21 14.05
C ASN A 121 1.19 5.37 15.30
N ILE A 122 1.44 4.06 15.12
CA ILE A 122 1.83 3.22 16.25
C ILE A 122 3.29 3.51 16.60
N SER A 123 3.54 3.89 17.86
CA SER A 123 4.89 4.21 18.30
C SER A 123 5.73 2.94 18.53
N GLY A 124 7.04 3.09 18.54
CA GLY A 124 7.96 2.04 18.92
C GLY A 124 8.24 0.97 17.87
N THR A 125 8.09 1.27 16.60
CA THR A 125 8.41 0.31 15.55
C THR A 125 9.88 0.04 15.39
#